data_c6b857f6768448c24d2f99e232e06859
#
_entry.id   c6b857f6768448c24d2f99e232e06859
#
_cell.length_a   1.000
_cell.length_b   1.000
_cell.length_c   1.000
_cell.angle_alpha   90.00
_cell.angle_beta   90.00
_cell.angle_gamma   90.00
#
_symmetry.space_group_name_H-M   'P 1'
#
loop_
_entity.id
_entity.type
_entity.pdbx_description
1 polymer ?
#
loop_
_entity_poly.entity_id
_entity_poly.type
_entity_poly.pdbx_seq_one_letter_code
_entity_poly.pdbx_strand_id
1 'polypeptide(L)'
;MKKAILLCASIGWQTIYDEKGRPKARHIGVSVSWMPYEISYKRCGFNHLISAEYANLMQREPQRIEMMVDHIARCFASAAAKLMEQHHAEPSDMSEACEELRRGLLEGFRSFLENDKIWIHHFNQVLNVPKGSRYRAEDGEWYEAEEDAMIVVHCGAGEQMMTQAEYERMKQKEDKK
;
A
#
# COMPACT_ATOMS: atom_id res chain seq x y z
N MET A 1 13.23 7.02 -11.52
CA MET A 1 12.99 7.20 -10.09
C MET A 1 12.25 5.97 -9.60
N LYS A 2 12.83 5.27 -8.68
CA LYS A 2 12.34 3.97 -8.22
C LYS A 2 11.38 4.20 -7.05
N LYS A 3 10.24 3.51 -7.01
CA LYS A 3 9.16 3.76 -6.05
C LYS A 3 8.86 2.52 -5.22
N ALA A 4 8.48 2.71 -3.96
CA ALA A 4 7.75 1.66 -3.27
C ALA A 4 6.35 1.52 -3.88
N ILE A 5 5.92 0.29 -4.04
CA ILE A 5 4.64 -0.04 -4.64
C ILE A 5 3.66 -0.35 -3.52
N LEU A 6 2.63 0.46 -3.38
CA LEU A 6 1.53 0.20 -2.48
C LEU A 6 0.66 -0.94 -3.05
N LEU A 7 0.48 -2.00 -2.29
CA LEU A 7 -0.32 -3.14 -2.71
C LEU A 7 -1.72 -3.13 -2.12
N CYS A 8 -1.80 -2.89 -0.82
CA CYS A 8 -3.06 -2.96 -0.08
C CYS A 8 -3.00 -2.15 1.21
N ALA A 9 -4.11 -1.55 1.57
CA ALA A 9 -4.37 -1.06 2.92
C ALA A 9 -5.73 -1.56 3.40
N SER A 10 -5.85 -1.81 4.70
CA SER A 10 -7.12 -2.20 5.31
C SER A 10 -7.29 -1.57 6.69
N ILE A 11 -8.55 -1.33 7.04
CA ILE A 11 -8.94 -0.82 8.36
C ILE A 11 -10.04 -1.75 8.89
N GLY A 12 -9.85 -2.27 10.09
CA GLY A 12 -10.81 -3.17 10.71
C GLY A 12 -10.62 -3.26 12.23
N TRP A 13 -11.64 -3.76 12.92
CA TRP A 13 -11.52 -4.05 14.34
C TRP A 13 -10.67 -5.27 14.59
N GLN A 14 -9.82 -5.19 15.60
CA GLN A 14 -8.99 -6.31 16.08
C GLN A 14 -9.20 -6.48 17.58
N THR A 15 -9.35 -7.73 18.01
CA THR A 15 -9.39 -8.08 19.42
C THR A 15 -7.97 -8.39 19.89
N ILE A 16 -7.55 -7.71 20.96
CA ILE A 16 -6.28 -7.98 21.63
C ILE A 16 -6.54 -8.95 22.77
N TYR A 17 -5.76 -9.99 22.85
CA TYR A 17 -5.86 -11.04 23.87
C TYR A 17 -4.77 -10.90 24.93
N ASP A 18 -5.07 -11.31 26.15
CA ASP A 18 -4.07 -11.44 27.22
C ASP A 18 -3.21 -12.72 27.05
N GLU A 19 -2.22 -12.90 27.90
CA GLU A 19 -1.32 -14.06 27.89
C GLU A 19 -2.06 -15.41 28.08
N LYS A 20 -3.28 -15.39 28.59
CA LYS A 20 -4.14 -16.56 28.78
C LYS A 20 -5.14 -16.77 27.64
N GLY A 21 -5.02 -16.00 26.55
CA GLY A 21 -5.91 -16.08 25.40
C GLY A 21 -7.31 -15.51 25.63
N ARG A 22 -7.51 -14.66 26.65
CA ARG A 22 -8.79 -14.01 26.92
C ARG A 22 -8.85 -12.64 26.27
N PRO A 23 -10.00 -12.20 25.71
CA PRO A 23 -10.16 -10.87 25.16
C PRO A 23 -9.83 -9.79 26.21
N LYS A 24 -8.91 -8.90 25.88
CA LYS A 24 -8.45 -7.81 26.75
C LYS A 24 -8.93 -6.44 26.27
N ALA A 25 -8.84 -6.19 25.00
CA ALA A 25 -9.18 -4.89 24.42
C ALA A 25 -9.59 -5.05 22.95
N ARG A 26 -10.30 -4.06 22.43
CA ARG A 26 -10.64 -3.94 21.02
C ARG A 26 -9.95 -2.70 20.44
N HIS A 27 -9.21 -2.87 19.36
CA HIS A 27 -8.47 -1.82 18.68
C HIS A 27 -8.88 -1.75 17.21
N ILE A 28 -8.74 -0.59 16.59
CA ILE A 28 -8.72 -0.51 15.14
C ILE A 28 -7.33 -0.92 14.67
N GLY A 29 -7.25 -1.93 13.81
CA GLY A 29 -6.03 -2.31 13.10
C GLY A 29 -5.99 -1.69 11.72
N VAL A 30 -4.92 -0.98 11.42
CA VAL A 30 -4.64 -0.45 10.09
C VAL A 30 -3.45 -1.21 9.53
N SER A 31 -3.68 -2.00 8.49
CA SER A 31 -2.63 -2.76 7.81
C SER A 31 -2.25 -2.08 6.51
N VAL A 32 -0.96 -1.95 6.27
CA VAL A 32 -0.40 -1.43 5.02
C VAL A 32 0.60 -2.43 4.48
N SER A 33 0.43 -2.85 3.23
CA SER A 33 1.35 -3.75 2.54
C SER A 33 1.94 -3.07 1.32
N TRP A 34 3.24 -3.24 1.10
CA TRP A 34 3.94 -2.70 -0.05
C TRP A 34 5.06 -3.62 -0.51
N MET A 35 5.57 -3.36 -1.69
CA MET A 35 6.74 -4.01 -2.24
C MET A 35 7.66 -2.94 -2.83
N PRO A 36 8.91 -2.80 -2.35
CA PRO A 36 9.89 -1.94 -3.00
C PRO A 36 10.26 -2.50 -4.35
N TYR A 37 10.29 -1.66 -5.38
CA TYR A 37 10.58 -2.11 -6.75
C TYR A 37 11.95 -2.78 -6.90
N GLU A 38 12.98 -2.24 -6.26
CA GLU A 38 14.33 -2.80 -6.27
C GLU A 38 14.46 -4.11 -5.49
N ILE A 39 13.51 -4.37 -4.59
CA ILE A 39 13.47 -5.56 -3.73
C ILE A 39 12.16 -6.31 -3.99
N SER A 40 11.75 -6.40 -5.24
CA SER A 40 10.43 -6.87 -5.67
C SER A 40 10.08 -8.30 -5.26
N TYR A 41 11.06 -9.10 -4.86
CA TYR A 41 10.83 -10.44 -4.33
C TYR A 41 10.33 -10.43 -2.87
N LYS A 42 10.32 -9.28 -2.20
CA LYS A 42 9.95 -9.17 -0.78
C LYS A 42 8.76 -8.27 -0.56
N ARG A 43 7.64 -8.88 -0.25
CA ARG A 43 6.46 -8.16 0.23
C ARG A 43 6.66 -7.74 1.68
N CYS A 44 6.40 -6.48 1.99
CA CYS A 44 6.55 -5.87 3.29
C CYS A 44 5.20 -5.36 3.77
N GLY A 45 5.11 -5.14 5.06
CA GLY A 45 3.91 -4.56 5.65
C GLY A 45 4.11 -4.23 7.12
N PHE A 46 3.20 -3.44 7.64
CA PHE A 46 3.06 -3.20 9.07
C PHE A 46 1.58 -3.10 9.45
N ASN A 47 1.33 -3.26 10.73
CA ASN A 47 0.02 -3.08 11.34
C ASN A 47 0.11 -2.01 12.43
N HIS A 48 -0.74 -0.98 12.32
CA HIS A 48 -0.84 0.09 13.30
C HIS A 48 -2.12 -0.08 14.10
N LEU A 49 -2.01 -0.11 15.42
CA LEU A 49 -3.15 -0.30 16.33
C LEU A 49 -3.58 1.05 16.92
N ILE A 50 -4.88 1.30 16.87
CA ILE A 50 -5.53 2.49 17.42
C ILE A 50 -6.51 2.05 18.48
N SER A 51 -6.39 2.61 19.70
CA SER A 51 -7.32 2.29 20.78
C SER A 51 -8.75 2.70 20.45
N ALA A 52 -9.72 1.99 21.01
CA ALA A 52 -11.14 2.33 20.87
C ALA A 52 -11.46 3.75 21.38
N GLU A 53 -10.76 4.19 22.43
CA GLU A 53 -10.90 5.55 22.96
C GLU A 53 -10.46 6.61 21.96
N TYR A 54 -9.33 6.40 21.29
CA TYR A 54 -8.86 7.33 20.26
C TYR A 54 -9.77 7.29 19.01
N ALA A 55 -10.32 6.14 18.66
CA ALA A 55 -11.32 6.01 17.61
C ALA A 55 -12.57 6.88 17.88
N ASN A 56 -13.03 6.89 19.12
CA ASN A 56 -14.14 7.76 19.55
C ASN A 56 -13.78 9.26 19.42
N LEU A 57 -12.53 9.63 19.70
CA LEU A 57 -12.06 11.00 19.47
C LEU A 57 -12.01 11.35 17.98
N MET A 58 -11.59 10.44 17.13
CA MET A 58 -11.58 10.64 15.68
C MET A 58 -13.00 10.87 15.11
N GLN A 59 -14.02 10.21 15.68
CA GLN A 59 -15.41 10.44 15.30
C GLN A 59 -15.92 11.83 15.69
N ARG A 60 -15.50 12.33 16.85
CA ARG A 60 -15.95 13.63 17.38
C ARG A 60 -15.17 14.79 16.77
N GLU A 61 -13.91 14.58 16.44
CA GLU A 61 -12.96 15.57 15.98
C GLU A 61 -12.34 15.12 14.65
N PRO A 62 -12.98 15.41 13.49
CA PRO A 62 -12.53 14.89 12.18
C PRO A 62 -11.08 15.24 11.80
N GLN A 63 -10.53 16.35 12.32
CA GLN A 63 -9.12 16.70 12.11
C GLN A 63 -8.14 15.65 12.67
N ARG A 64 -8.57 14.85 13.65
CA ARG A 64 -7.76 13.74 14.17
C ARG A 64 -7.58 12.60 13.18
N ILE A 65 -8.52 12.44 12.25
CA ILE A 65 -8.40 11.48 11.15
C ILE A 65 -7.21 11.87 10.29
N GLU A 66 -7.10 13.14 9.90
CA GLU A 66 -5.98 13.63 9.08
C GLU A 66 -4.65 13.48 9.81
N MET A 67 -4.60 13.80 11.11
CA MET A 67 -3.40 13.60 11.94
C MET A 67 -2.97 12.13 11.99
N MET A 68 -3.93 11.20 12.13
CA MET A 68 -3.64 9.76 12.15
C MET A 68 -3.17 9.27 10.78
N VAL A 69 -3.81 9.71 9.71
CA VAL A 69 -3.40 9.38 8.33
C VAL A 69 -1.99 9.89 8.04
N ASP A 70 -1.67 11.10 8.43
CA ASP A 70 -0.31 11.66 8.30
C ASP A 70 0.72 10.87 9.10
N HIS A 71 0.35 10.44 10.30
CA HIS A 71 1.23 9.60 11.13
C HIS A 71 1.51 8.25 10.46
N ILE A 72 0.47 7.57 9.96
CA ILE A 72 0.62 6.27 9.27
C ILE A 72 1.43 6.42 7.98
N ALA A 73 1.22 7.47 7.21
CA ALA A 73 2.00 7.74 6.00
C ALA A 73 3.49 7.97 6.32
N ARG A 74 3.79 8.66 7.40
CA ARG A 74 5.19 8.83 7.87
C ARG A 74 5.80 7.50 8.35
N CYS A 75 5.03 6.67 9.04
CA CYS A 75 5.49 5.33 9.44
C CYS A 75 5.81 4.48 8.20
N PHE A 76 4.97 4.53 7.18
CA PHE A 76 5.22 3.86 5.92
C PHE A 76 6.50 4.35 5.24
N ALA A 77 6.67 5.66 5.08
CA ALA A 77 7.86 6.26 4.48
C ALA A 77 9.14 5.87 5.23
N SER A 78 9.12 5.93 6.56
CA SER A 78 10.24 5.55 7.41
C SER A 78 10.57 4.06 7.30
N ALA A 79 9.57 3.19 7.33
CA ALA A 79 9.76 1.74 7.21
C ALA A 79 10.29 1.34 5.83
N ALA A 80 9.78 1.96 4.77
CA ALA A 80 10.24 1.71 3.41
C ALA A 80 11.68 2.20 3.20
N ALA A 81 12.02 3.41 3.66
CA ALA A 81 13.38 3.94 3.58
C ALA A 81 14.39 3.06 4.33
N LYS A 82 14.05 2.62 5.54
CA LYS A 82 14.90 1.72 6.33
C LYS A 82 15.13 0.36 5.66
N LEU A 83 14.09 -0.18 5.02
CA LEU A 83 14.22 -1.42 4.27
C LEU A 83 15.15 -1.26 3.06
N MET A 84 15.02 -0.16 2.31
CA MET A 84 15.88 0.15 1.17
C MET A 84 17.34 0.26 1.61
N GLU A 85 17.61 0.97 2.70
CA GLU A 85 18.94 1.09 3.28
C GLU A 85 19.55 -0.27 3.67
N GLN A 86 18.77 -1.13 4.34
CA GLN A 86 19.19 -2.48 4.73
C GLN A 86 19.59 -3.37 3.54
N HIS A 87 19.00 -3.13 2.39
CA HIS A 87 19.29 -3.88 1.16
C HIS A 87 20.23 -3.16 0.19
N HIS A 88 20.86 -2.08 0.63
CA HIS A 88 21.76 -1.26 -0.20
C HIS A 88 21.12 -0.81 -1.52
N ALA A 89 19.80 -0.61 -1.49
CA ALA A 89 19.06 -0.15 -2.66
C ALA A 89 19.11 1.38 -2.77
N GLU A 90 18.98 1.89 -3.99
CA GLU A 90 18.93 3.33 -4.24
C GLU A 90 17.72 3.96 -3.53
N PRO A 91 17.87 5.16 -2.96
CA PRO A 91 16.76 5.86 -2.34
C PRO A 91 15.61 6.07 -3.33
N SER A 92 14.40 5.74 -2.92
CA SER A 92 13.19 5.97 -3.70
C SER A 92 12.53 7.28 -3.28
N ASP A 93 11.97 8.00 -4.26
CA ASP A 93 11.04 9.08 -3.95
C ASP A 93 9.70 8.48 -3.49
N MET A 94 9.42 8.65 -2.22
CA MET A 94 8.24 8.10 -1.57
C MET A 94 7.03 9.05 -1.62
N SER A 95 7.20 10.26 -2.14
CA SER A 95 6.18 11.32 -2.07
C SER A 95 4.86 10.89 -2.68
N GLU A 96 4.89 10.34 -3.88
CA GLU A 96 3.68 9.90 -4.60
C GLU A 96 3.01 8.71 -3.91
N ALA A 97 3.79 7.72 -3.46
CA ALA A 97 3.26 6.58 -2.71
C ALA A 97 2.63 7.02 -1.38
N CYS A 98 3.24 7.97 -0.68
CA CYS A 98 2.68 8.54 0.54
C CYS A 98 1.38 9.30 0.28
N GLU A 99 1.29 10.06 -0.81
CA GLU A 99 0.07 10.78 -1.19
C GLU A 99 -1.08 9.83 -1.56
N GLU A 100 -0.79 8.76 -2.29
CA GLU A 100 -1.80 7.73 -2.60
C GLU A 100 -2.28 7.01 -1.33
N LEU A 101 -1.36 6.63 -0.44
CA LEU A 101 -1.70 6.01 0.83
C LEU A 101 -2.54 6.96 1.70
N ARG A 102 -2.13 8.22 1.80
CA ARG A 102 -2.85 9.24 2.58
C ARG A 102 -4.27 9.43 2.08
N ARG A 103 -4.48 9.56 0.79
CA ARG A 103 -5.79 9.69 0.16
C ARG A 103 -6.67 8.47 0.41
N GLY A 104 -6.13 7.27 0.19
CA GLY A 104 -6.84 6.02 0.41
C GLY A 104 -7.23 5.84 1.88
N LEU A 105 -6.32 6.07 2.82
CA LEU A 105 -6.60 5.96 4.25
C LEU A 105 -7.61 7.00 4.74
N LEU A 106 -7.57 8.22 4.22
CA LEU A 106 -8.52 9.26 4.59
C LEU A 106 -9.95 8.86 4.23
N GLU A 107 -10.16 8.36 3.02
CA GLU A 107 -11.43 7.79 2.59
C GLU A 107 -11.81 6.56 3.44
N GLY A 108 -10.86 5.67 3.66
CA GLY A 108 -11.05 4.45 4.44
C GLY A 108 -11.47 4.69 5.88
N PHE A 109 -10.86 5.62 6.59
CA PHE A 109 -11.25 5.99 7.95
C PHE A 109 -12.63 6.60 8.00
N ARG A 110 -12.96 7.50 7.08
CA ARG A 110 -14.30 8.08 7.01
C ARG A 110 -15.37 7.01 6.79
N SER A 111 -15.13 6.11 5.83
CA SER A 111 -16.03 4.99 5.55
C SER A 111 -16.14 4.03 6.74
N PHE A 112 -15.02 3.64 7.36
CA PHE A 112 -14.99 2.71 8.48
C PHE A 112 -15.70 3.26 9.72
N LEU A 113 -15.43 4.52 10.08
CA LEU A 113 -16.04 5.15 11.25
C LEU A 113 -17.54 5.40 11.07
N GLU A 114 -18.00 5.63 9.84
CA GLU A 114 -19.40 5.83 9.53
C GLU A 114 -20.18 4.50 9.49
N ASN A 115 -19.64 3.47 8.86
CA ASN A 115 -20.34 2.23 8.56
C ASN A 115 -20.02 1.06 9.49
N ASP A 116 -18.98 1.16 10.30
CA ASP A 116 -18.47 0.10 11.20
C ASP A 116 -18.19 -1.23 10.46
N LYS A 117 -17.76 -1.13 9.22
CA LYS A 117 -17.40 -2.29 8.37
C LYS A 117 -15.94 -2.22 7.98
N ILE A 118 -15.31 -3.39 7.89
CA ILE A 118 -13.95 -3.49 7.37
C ILE A 118 -13.84 -2.78 6.02
N TRP A 119 -12.81 -1.95 5.91
CA TRP A 119 -12.45 -1.29 4.66
C TRP A 119 -11.16 -1.91 4.13
N ILE A 120 -11.13 -2.21 2.84
CA ILE A 120 -9.97 -2.76 2.15
C ILE A 120 -9.81 -2.00 0.84
N HIS A 121 -8.60 -1.53 0.59
CA HIS A 121 -8.24 -0.85 -0.66
C HIS A 121 -7.02 -1.51 -1.30
N HIS A 122 -7.13 -1.81 -2.57
CA HIS A 122 -6.06 -2.33 -3.40
C HIS A 122 -5.52 -1.21 -4.27
N PHE A 123 -4.22 -0.94 -4.13
CA PHE A 123 -3.55 0.08 -4.94
C PHE A 123 -3.04 -0.55 -6.23
N ASN A 124 -3.42 0.02 -7.35
CA ASN A 124 -2.88 -0.32 -8.65
C ASN A 124 -1.85 0.74 -9.03
N GLN A 125 -0.59 0.35 -9.20
CA GLN A 125 0.45 1.25 -9.65
C GLN A 125 0.97 0.83 -11.01
N VAL A 126 1.19 1.82 -11.86
CA VAL A 126 1.81 1.67 -13.17
C VAL A 126 3.19 2.30 -13.11
N LEU A 127 4.20 1.50 -13.40
CA LEU A 127 5.59 1.94 -13.46
C LEU A 127 6.06 1.98 -14.91
N ASN A 128 6.65 3.08 -15.33
CA ASN A 128 7.33 3.16 -16.58
C ASN A 128 8.69 2.46 -16.47
N VAL A 129 8.93 1.50 -17.34
CA VAL A 129 10.17 0.74 -17.43
C VAL A 129 10.85 1.10 -18.74
N PRO A 130 11.89 1.94 -18.71
CA PRO A 130 12.64 2.27 -19.93
C PRO A 130 13.31 1.04 -20.53
N LYS A 131 13.48 1.02 -21.83
CA LYS A 131 14.29 0.02 -22.53
C LYS A 131 15.65 -0.17 -21.86
N GLY A 132 16.08 -1.42 -21.69
CA GLY A 132 17.32 -1.79 -21.04
C GLY A 132 17.22 -1.88 -19.51
N SER A 133 16.09 -1.53 -18.90
CA SER A 133 15.87 -1.69 -17.46
C SER A 133 15.54 -3.14 -17.13
N ARG A 134 16.03 -3.61 -15.97
CA ARG A 134 15.69 -4.95 -15.49
C ARG A 134 14.38 -4.91 -14.68
N TYR A 135 13.55 -5.89 -14.89
CA TYR A 135 12.31 -6.11 -14.14
C TYR A 135 12.17 -7.59 -13.77
N ARG A 136 11.36 -7.86 -12.76
CA ARG A 136 11.03 -9.22 -12.35
C ARG A 136 9.67 -9.61 -12.91
N ALA A 137 9.59 -10.74 -13.62
CA ALA A 137 8.35 -11.25 -14.17
C ALA A 137 7.55 -12.11 -13.16
N GLU A 138 6.34 -12.52 -13.52
CA GLU A 138 5.46 -13.36 -12.69
C GLU A 138 6.07 -14.72 -12.33
N ASP A 139 6.92 -15.27 -13.19
CA ASP A 139 7.68 -16.51 -12.95
C ASP A 139 8.77 -16.35 -11.88
N GLY A 140 9.02 -15.12 -11.42
CA GLY A 140 10.04 -14.79 -10.45
C GLY A 140 11.42 -14.54 -11.03
N GLU A 141 11.60 -14.67 -12.33
CA GLU A 141 12.87 -14.45 -13.02
C GLU A 141 13.08 -12.99 -13.41
N TRP A 142 14.35 -12.61 -13.61
CA TRP A 142 14.73 -11.27 -14.02
C TRP A 142 14.92 -11.17 -15.51
N TYR A 143 14.25 -10.20 -16.12
CA TYR A 143 14.33 -9.92 -17.56
C TYR A 143 14.79 -8.48 -17.80
N GLU A 144 15.28 -8.20 -18.99
CA GLU A 144 15.58 -6.86 -19.46
C GLU A 144 14.49 -6.41 -20.42
N ALA A 145 14.02 -5.17 -20.24
CA ALA A 145 13.00 -4.60 -21.12
C ALA A 145 13.60 -4.33 -22.53
N GLU A 146 13.08 -5.00 -23.53
CA GLU A 146 13.53 -4.89 -24.93
C GLU A 146 13.05 -3.57 -25.57
N GLU A 147 11.98 -3.00 -25.05
CA GLU A 147 11.38 -1.71 -25.44
C GLU A 147 10.88 -0.96 -24.21
N ASP A 148 10.48 0.30 -24.39
CA ASP A 148 9.80 1.05 -23.34
C ASP A 148 8.48 0.36 -23.00
N ALA A 149 8.31 -0.01 -21.72
CA ALA A 149 7.18 -0.79 -21.26
C ALA A 149 6.59 -0.19 -19.98
N MET A 150 5.49 -0.75 -19.56
CA MET A 150 4.85 -0.47 -18.26
C MET A 150 4.76 -1.74 -17.45
N ILE A 151 4.98 -1.62 -16.15
CA ILE A 151 4.64 -2.67 -15.20
C ILE A 151 3.38 -2.24 -14.46
N VAL A 152 2.36 -3.07 -14.51
CA VAL A 152 1.14 -2.93 -13.71
C VAL A 152 1.23 -3.87 -12.53
N VAL A 153 1.16 -3.31 -11.34
CA VAL A 153 1.18 -4.08 -10.10
C VAL A 153 -0.24 -4.22 -9.59
N HIS A 154 -0.69 -5.45 -9.47
CA HIS A 154 -1.98 -5.80 -8.90
C HIS A 154 -1.82 -6.49 -7.55
N CYS A 155 -2.58 -6.06 -6.56
CA CYS A 155 -2.60 -6.75 -5.27
C CYS A 155 -3.14 -8.17 -5.42
N GLY A 156 -2.30 -9.15 -5.06
CA GLY A 156 -2.64 -10.58 -5.11
C GLY A 156 -2.44 -11.28 -6.45
N ALA A 157 -2.22 -10.55 -7.55
CA ALA A 157 -2.01 -11.12 -8.88
C ALA A 157 -0.56 -11.02 -9.39
N GLY A 158 0.31 -10.32 -8.64
CA GLY A 158 1.69 -10.09 -9.07
C GLY A 158 1.86 -8.90 -10.01
N GLU A 159 3.02 -8.81 -10.61
CA GLU A 159 3.39 -7.76 -11.56
C GLU A 159 3.14 -8.26 -12.99
N GLN A 160 2.47 -7.46 -13.80
CA GLN A 160 2.30 -7.71 -15.22
C GLN A 160 3.02 -6.65 -16.04
N MET A 161 3.92 -7.06 -16.90
CA MET A 161 4.50 -6.16 -17.88
C MET A 161 3.61 -6.08 -19.11
N MET A 162 3.36 -4.88 -19.59
CA MET A 162 2.58 -4.66 -20.80
C MET A 162 3.06 -3.41 -21.55
N THR A 163 2.77 -3.37 -22.82
CA THR A 163 2.94 -2.17 -23.64
C THR A 163 1.89 -1.12 -23.25
N GLN A 164 2.16 0.13 -23.61
CA GLN A 164 1.17 1.21 -23.38
C GLN A 164 -0.16 0.92 -24.07
N ALA A 165 -0.14 0.36 -25.28
CA ALA A 165 -1.35 0.03 -26.02
C ALA A 165 -2.18 -1.09 -25.34
N GLU A 166 -1.53 -2.03 -24.71
CA GLU A 166 -2.20 -3.10 -23.93
C GLU A 166 -2.81 -2.52 -22.66
N TYR A 167 -2.10 -1.65 -21.96
CA TYR A 167 -2.58 -0.96 -20.77
C TYR A 167 -3.81 -0.10 -21.06
N GLU A 168 -3.77 0.69 -22.12
CA GLU A 168 -4.91 1.52 -22.54
C GLU A 168 -6.15 0.66 -22.89
N ARG A 169 -5.95 -0.47 -23.57
CA ARG A 169 -7.04 -1.43 -23.86
C ARG A 169 -7.62 -2.06 -22.60
N MET A 170 -6.79 -2.33 -21.61
CA MET A 170 -7.22 -2.86 -20.31
C MET A 170 -8.11 -1.82 -19.59
N LYS A 171 -7.67 -0.57 -19.50
CA LYS A 171 -8.45 0.53 -18.90
C LYS A 171 -9.81 0.71 -19.56
N GLN A 172 -9.88 0.72 -20.89
CA GLN A 172 -11.14 0.87 -21.62
C GLN A 172 -12.13 -0.26 -21.37
N LYS A 173 -11.64 -1.45 -20.99
CA LYS A 173 -12.52 -2.58 -20.61
C LYS A 173 -13.05 -2.45 -19.17
N GLU A 174 -12.27 -1.85 -18.28
CA GLU A 174 -12.69 -1.60 -16.90
C GLU A 174 -13.74 -0.49 -16.81
N ASP A 175 -13.60 0.57 -17.60
CA ASP A 175 -14.54 1.70 -17.65
C ASP A 175 -15.91 1.33 -18.26
N LYS A 176 -16.04 0.16 -18.92
CA LYS A 176 -17.28 -0.34 -19.53
C LYS A 176 -18.06 -1.34 -18.67
N LYS A 177 -17.57 -1.65 -17.48
CA LYS A 177 -18.24 -2.51 -16.50
C LYS A 177 -18.90 -1.68 -15.39
#